data_bbba87fa7a2698517e2ef1ef8fd11e2b
#
_entry.id   bbba87fa7a2698517e2ef1ef8fd11e2b
#
_cell.length_a   1.000
_cell.length_b   1.000
_cell.length_c   1.000
_cell.angle_alpha   90.00
_cell.angle_beta   90.00
_cell.angle_gamma   90.00
#
_symmetry.space_group_name_H-M   'P 1'
#
loop_
_entity.id
_entity.type
_entity.pdbx_description
1 polymer ?
#
loop_
_entity_poly.entity_id
_entity_poly.type
_entity_poly.pdbx_seq_one_letter_code
_entity_poly.pdbx_strand_id
1 'polypeptide(L)'
;MKTVLGFLLALATSSVALADVQIEYQDITGATGLMRSNGQKVRIDGGQIQGYMLVDGASGDFFLVDSKRQEILRVSADEVGGTAEVGALDVSLKPMGGGEKVAGYATGRYDLIANGQLCGTLYGSSELIKNRDIQSMFAAMQGMHRITRSLMAGMVPMLSACQRANARLADLVDSSGFVMRVIDDQGRRVLEVISVDINVQMDADFYALPPGMKVVDMDEKMREISKQGQQILLKKPGTQEMIKQIQQSGGEMTPEMQQQLQDMMEQLQQQQAQ
;
A
#
# COMPACT_ATOMS: atom_id res chain seq x y z
N MET A 1 -1.45 50.56 53.07
CA MET A 1 -1.24 50.31 51.65
C MET A 1 -0.36 49.05 51.53
N LYS A 2 -0.93 47.90 51.19
CA LYS A 2 -0.20 46.64 50.98
C LYS A 2 -0.19 46.32 49.49
N THR A 3 0.98 46.42 48.87
CA THR A 3 1.21 46.13 47.45
C THR A 3 1.41 44.64 47.31
N VAL A 4 0.48 43.95 46.67
CA VAL A 4 0.59 42.51 46.31
C VAL A 4 1.25 42.45 44.95
N LEU A 5 2.50 42.00 44.91
CA LEU A 5 3.27 41.76 43.69
C LEU A 5 2.88 40.37 43.15
N GLY A 6 2.04 40.35 42.10
CA GLY A 6 1.66 39.12 41.42
C GLY A 6 2.78 38.66 40.51
N PHE A 7 3.36 37.50 40.82
CA PHE A 7 4.36 36.81 39.99
C PHE A 7 3.61 35.97 38.92
N LEU A 8 3.57 36.46 37.70
CA LEU A 8 3.08 35.71 36.53
C LEU A 8 4.16 34.67 36.13
N LEU A 9 3.92 33.40 36.48
CA LEU A 9 4.71 32.29 36.02
C LEU A 9 4.30 31.97 34.57
N ALA A 10 5.09 32.41 33.59
CA ALA A 10 4.92 32.01 32.20
C ALA A 10 5.40 30.54 32.07
N LEU A 11 4.46 29.63 32.03
CA LEU A 11 4.71 28.22 31.62
C LEU A 11 5.10 28.22 30.14
N ALA A 12 6.38 28.22 29.84
CA ALA A 12 6.89 27.89 28.52
C ALA A 12 6.60 26.39 28.26
N THR A 13 5.53 26.09 27.55
CA THR A 13 5.29 24.77 27.00
C THR A 13 6.34 24.54 25.91
N SER A 14 7.44 23.92 26.29
CA SER A 14 8.41 23.37 25.33
C SER A 14 7.66 22.28 24.55
N SER A 15 7.25 22.59 23.34
CA SER A 15 6.86 21.58 22.37
C SER A 15 8.09 20.71 22.12
N VAL A 16 8.10 19.50 22.66
CA VAL A 16 9.09 18.49 22.30
C VAL A 16 8.85 18.23 20.81
N ALA A 17 9.70 18.77 19.96
CA ALA A 17 9.74 18.40 18.56
C ALA A 17 10.07 16.92 18.53
N LEU A 18 9.07 16.08 18.18
CA LEU A 18 9.31 14.68 17.89
C LEU A 18 10.21 14.64 16.66
N ALA A 19 11.32 13.91 16.75
CA ALA A 19 12.18 13.72 15.61
C ALA A 19 11.47 12.83 14.59
N ASP A 20 11.56 13.19 13.31
CA ASP A 20 11.00 12.38 12.25
C ASP A 20 11.89 11.15 11.98
N VAL A 21 11.29 10.11 11.43
CA VAL A 21 11.99 8.92 10.94
C VAL A 21 12.06 8.96 9.42
N GLN A 22 13.23 8.66 8.86
CA GLN A 22 13.43 8.45 7.45
C GLN A 22 13.98 7.04 7.20
N ILE A 23 13.37 6.34 6.25
CA ILE A 23 13.82 5.03 5.77
C ILE A 23 14.03 5.12 4.27
N GLU A 24 15.23 4.82 3.83
CA GLU A 24 15.53 4.62 2.42
C GLU A 24 15.45 3.13 2.11
N TYR A 25 14.75 2.80 1.03
CA TYR A 25 14.61 1.41 0.58
C TYR A 25 14.80 1.30 -0.93
N GLN A 26 15.12 0.09 -1.39
CA GLN A 26 15.19 -0.28 -2.79
C GLN A 26 14.11 -1.32 -3.09
N ASP A 27 13.40 -1.14 -4.19
CA ASP A 27 12.40 -2.08 -4.67
C ASP A 27 12.98 -3.15 -5.62
N ILE A 28 12.11 -4.06 -6.11
CA ILE A 28 12.47 -5.15 -7.02
C ILE A 28 13.09 -4.67 -8.34
N THR A 29 12.82 -3.44 -8.76
CA THR A 29 13.36 -2.84 -10.00
C THR A 29 14.72 -2.20 -9.77
N GLY A 30 15.18 -2.11 -8.52
CA GLY A 30 16.35 -1.40 -8.11
C GLY A 30 16.11 0.11 -7.91
N ALA A 31 14.86 0.57 -8.05
CA ALA A 31 14.53 1.96 -7.79
C ALA A 31 14.54 2.26 -6.28
N THR A 32 15.09 3.41 -5.92
CA THR A 32 15.14 3.88 -4.54
C THR A 32 13.88 4.65 -4.19
N GLY A 33 13.30 4.33 -3.03
CA GLY A 33 12.21 5.07 -2.42
C GLY A 33 12.60 5.58 -1.03
N LEU A 34 11.91 6.63 -0.58
CA LEU A 34 12.06 7.22 0.74
C LEU A 34 10.73 7.19 1.47
N MET A 35 10.73 6.64 2.67
CA MET A 35 9.59 6.65 3.56
C MET A 35 9.92 7.53 4.77
N ARG A 36 9.06 8.51 5.06
CA ARG A 36 9.25 9.44 6.17
C ARG A 36 8.02 9.50 7.04
N SER A 37 8.22 9.63 8.35
CA SER A 37 7.12 9.66 9.32
C SER A 37 7.41 10.62 10.45
N ASN A 38 6.39 11.39 10.86
CA ASN A 38 6.40 12.18 12.08
C ASN A 38 5.60 11.52 13.22
N GLY A 39 5.34 10.21 13.12
CA GLY A 39 4.53 9.45 14.07
C GLY A 39 3.02 9.59 13.91
N GLN A 40 2.52 10.55 13.12
CA GLN A 40 1.10 10.73 12.80
C GLN A 40 0.81 10.50 11.31
N LYS A 41 1.72 10.91 10.45
CA LYS A 41 1.62 10.77 9.00
C LYS A 41 2.84 10.08 8.45
N VAL A 42 2.64 9.35 7.36
CA VAL A 42 3.72 8.71 6.59
C VAL A 42 3.70 9.22 5.17
N ARG A 43 4.83 9.73 4.70
CA ARG A 43 5.01 10.11 3.31
C ARG A 43 6.00 9.17 2.64
N ILE A 44 5.63 8.70 1.45
CA ILE A 44 6.43 7.78 0.63
C ILE A 44 6.70 8.46 -0.71
N ASP A 45 7.98 8.73 -0.97
CA ASP A 45 8.46 9.34 -2.19
C ASP A 45 9.30 8.33 -2.99
N GLY A 46 9.29 8.40 -4.32
CA GLY A 46 10.15 7.61 -5.19
C GLY A 46 9.63 6.19 -5.48
N GLY A 47 10.52 5.28 -5.83
CA GLY A 47 10.15 4.00 -6.38
C GLY A 47 9.45 4.16 -7.73
N GLN A 48 8.34 3.46 -7.94
CA GLN A 48 7.53 3.55 -9.17
C GLN A 48 6.42 4.62 -9.10
N ILE A 49 6.33 5.36 -7.99
CA ILE A 49 5.26 6.35 -7.77
C ILE A 49 5.60 7.65 -8.51
N GLN A 50 4.73 8.09 -9.42
CA GLN A 50 4.84 9.40 -10.07
C GLN A 50 4.26 10.50 -9.17
N GLY A 51 5.06 10.99 -8.23
CA GLY A 51 4.63 11.92 -7.19
C GLY A 51 4.98 11.36 -5.82
N TYR A 52 4.06 11.43 -4.89
CA TYR A 52 4.24 10.83 -3.57
C TYR A 52 2.92 10.31 -2.99
N MET A 53 3.04 9.41 -2.04
CA MET A 53 1.90 8.94 -1.25
C MET A 53 1.98 9.53 0.16
N LEU A 54 0.83 9.96 0.69
CA LEU A 54 0.70 10.40 2.07
C LEU A 54 -0.34 9.51 2.76
N VAL A 55 0.03 8.93 3.90
CA VAL A 55 -0.87 8.15 4.77
C VAL A 55 -1.14 8.96 6.02
N ASP A 56 -2.39 9.15 6.38
CA ASP A 56 -2.80 9.76 7.64
C ASP A 56 -3.08 8.66 8.65
N GLY A 57 -2.25 8.57 9.68
CA GLY A 57 -2.35 7.51 10.70
C GLY A 57 -3.58 7.64 11.60
N ALA A 58 -4.19 8.83 11.69
CA ALA A 58 -5.35 9.07 12.53
C ALA A 58 -6.66 8.63 11.84
N SER A 59 -6.85 8.98 10.57
CA SER A 59 -8.03 8.56 9.79
C SER A 59 -7.83 7.20 9.10
N GLY A 60 -6.58 6.80 8.85
CA GLY A 60 -6.24 5.66 8.02
C GLY A 60 -6.38 5.93 6.52
N ASP A 61 -6.75 7.14 6.12
CA ASP A 61 -6.83 7.52 4.72
C ASP A 61 -5.44 7.58 4.09
N PHE A 62 -5.36 7.24 2.81
CA PHE A 62 -4.17 7.57 2.06
C PHE A 62 -4.48 8.41 0.82
N PHE A 63 -3.51 9.21 0.44
CA PHE A 63 -3.58 10.17 -0.66
C PHE A 63 -2.45 9.91 -1.63
N LEU A 64 -2.77 9.66 -2.89
CA LEU A 64 -1.80 9.61 -3.97
C LEU A 64 -1.76 10.98 -4.65
N VAL A 65 -0.66 11.70 -4.48
CA VAL A 65 -0.46 13.04 -5.03
C VAL A 65 0.25 12.93 -6.37
N ASP A 66 -0.48 13.21 -7.45
CA ASP A 66 0.08 13.27 -8.82
C ASP A 66 0.33 14.73 -9.20
N SER A 67 1.60 15.14 -9.10
CA SER A 67 1.99 16.52 -9.40
C SER A 67 1.87 16.87 -10.89
N LYS A 68 1.91 15.89 -11.80
CA LYS A 68 1.74 16.14 -13.24
C LYS A 68 0.29 16.41 -13.61
N ARG A 69 -0.64 15.65 -13.01
CA ARG A 69 -2.07 15.80 -13.25
C ARG A 69 -2.71 16.88 -12.39
N GLN A 70 -1.97 17.42 -11.41
CA GLN A 70 -2.49 18.35 -10.40
C GLN A 70 -3.72 17.77 -9.69
N GLU A 71 -3.67 16.47 -9.39
CA GLU A 71 -4.76 15.70 -8.80
C GLU A 71 -4.25 14.95 -7.55
N ILE A 72 -5.08 14.92 -6.52
CA ILE A 72 -4.88 14.10 -5.33
C ILE A 72 -5.97 13.05 -5.34
N LEU A 73 -5.58 11.78 -5.45
CA LEU A 73 -6.51 10.67 -5.32
C LEU A 73 -6.57 10.26 -3.84
N ARG A 74 -7.74 10.40 -3.23
CA ARG A 74 -8.00 9.98 -1.86
C ARG A 74 -8.58 8.57 -1.85
N VAL A 75 -8.09 7.73 -0.95
CA VAL A 75 -8.69 6.44 -0.63
C VAL A 75 -9.02 6.45 0.86
N SER A 76 -10.31 6.42 1.18
CA SER A 76 -10.80 6.43 2.54
C SER A 76 -10.77 5.04 3.16
N ALA A 77 -10.30 4.94 4.40
CA ALA A 77 -10.30 3.69 5.15
C ALA A 77 -11.73 3.18 5.42
N ASP A 78 -12.68 4.09 5.58
CA ASP A 78 -14.08 3.75 5.89
C ASP A 78 -14.85 3.21 4.67
N GLU A 79 -14.47 3.63 3.47
CA GLU A 79 -15.11 3.22 2.21
C GLU A 79 -14.67 1.83 1.76
N VAL A 80 -13.53 1.36 2.27
CA VAL A 80 -12.97 0.05 1.92
C VAL A 80 -13.47 -1.03 2.90
N GLY A 81 -14.78 -1.09 3.06
CA GLY A 81 -15.48 -2.09 3.88
C GLY A 81 -15.70 -3.40 3.13
N GLY A 82 -14.74 -4.29 3.19
CA GLY A 82 -14.88 -5.66 2.71
C GLY A 82 -13.63 -6.45 3.06
N THR A 83 -13.67 -7.23 4.14
CA THR A 83 -12.74 -8.34 4.29
C THR A 83 -13.11 -9.37 3.24
N ALA A 84 -12.62 -9.19 2.00
CA ALA A 84 -12.61 -10.31 1.08
C ALA A 84 -11.79 -11.41 1.77
N GLU A 85 -12.46 -12.41 2.28
CA GLU A 85 -11.79 -13.63 2.70
C GLU A 85 -11.00 -14.13 1.50
N VAL A 86 -9.70 -13.89 1.56
CA VAL A 86 -8.75 -14.58 0.69
C VAL A 86 -8.88 -16.04 1.05
N GLY A 87 -9.72 -16.80 0.38
CA GLY A 87 -10.14 -18.18 0.68
C GLY A 87 -9.17 -18.96 1.56
N ALA A 88 -9.55 -20.09 2.12
CA ALA A 88 -8.75 -20.86 3.07
C ALA A 88 -7.31 -21.08 2.55
N LEU A 89 -6.40 -20.19 2.93
CA LEU A 89 -4.98 -20.25 2.61
C LEU A 89 -4.22 -20.37 3.94
N ASP A 90 -3.53 -21.50 4.13
CA ASP A 90 -2.63 -21.68 5.26
C ASP A 90 -1.36 -20.87 4.98
N VAL A 91 -1.16 -19.76 5.72
CA VAL A 91 0.01 -18.89 5.58
C VAL A 91 0.68 -18.74 6.92
N SER A 92 1.99 -18.97 6.95
CA SER A 92 2.79 -18.84 8.16
C SER A 92 4.16 -18.25 7.89
N LEU A 93 4.73 -17.59 8.92
CA LEU A 93 6.13 -17.20 8.99
C LEU A 93 6.88 -18.17 9.89
N LYS A 94 7.78 -18.95 9.30
CA LYS A 94 8.61 -19.90 10.02
C LYS A 94 9.93 -19.27 10.39
N PRO A 95 10.26 -19.12 11.70
CA PRO A 95 11.56 -18.59 12.13
C PRO A 95 12.69 -19.55 11.74
N MET A 96 13.74 -19.01 11.11
CA MET A 96 14.92 -19.73 10.66
C MET A 96 16.19 -19.37 11.45
N GLY A 97 16.05 -18.57 12.52
CA GLY A 97 17.15 -18.11 13.36
C GLY A 97 17.63 -16.70 13.03
N GLY A 98 18.88 -16.39 13.38
CA GLY A 98 19.49 -15.10 13.09
C GLY A 98 19.69 -14.88 11.59
N GLY A 99 19.40 -13.67 11.13
CA GLY A 99 19.64 -13.22 9.75
C GLY A 99 20.92 -12.39 9.65
N GLU A 100 21.21 -11.96 8.42
CA GLU A 100 22.25 -10.97 8.15
C GLU A 100 21.86 -9.60 8.70
N LYS A 101 22.86 -8.75 8.99
CA LYS A 101 22.57 -7.34 9.26
C LYS A 101 22.08 -6.64 8.00
N VAL A 102 21.01 -5.85 8.12
CA VAL A 102 20.48 -5.01 7.04
C VAL A 102 20.46 -3.57 7.55
N ALA A 103 21.00 -2.64 6.78
CA ALA A 103 21.13 -1.22 7.17
C ALA A 103 21.76 -1.04 8.59
N GLY A 104 22.68 -1.92 8.97
CA GLY A 104 23.35 -1.90 10.28
C GLY A 104 22.61 -2.60 11.43
N TYR A 105 21.34 -2.94 11.27
CA TYR A 105 20.51 -3.57 12.29
C TYR A 105 20.57 -5.10 12.24
N ALA A 106 20.56 -5.72 13.41
CA ALA A 106 20.42 -7.18 13.51
C ALA A 106 19.03 -7.61 13.07
N THR A 107 18.94 -8.72 12.33
CA THR A 107 17.68 -9.26 11.87
C THR A 107 17.48 -10.72 12.27
N GLY A 108 16.22 -11.12 12.43
CA GLY A 108 15.79 -12.52 12.36
C GLY A 108 15.45 -12.88 10.91
N ARG A 109 15.71 -14.13 10.51
CA ARG A 109 15.31 -14.67 9.23
C ARG A 109 14.03 -15.51 9.39
N TYR A 110 13.08 -15.33 8.47
CA TYR A 110 11.80 -16.03 8.47
C TYR A 110 11.46 -16.48 7.05
N ASP A 111 11.01 -17.72 6.91
CA ASP A 111 10.48 -18.23 5.64
C ASP A 111 8.96 -18.03 5.60
N LEU A 112 8.45 -17.37 4.55
CA LEU A 112 7.03 -17.25 4.25
C LEU A 112 6.56 -18.51 3.55
N ILE A 113 5.62 -19.22 4.17
CA ILE A 113 5.10 -20.49 3.67
C ILE A 113 3.60 -20.35 3.41
N ALA A 114 3.14 -20.81 2.24
CA ALA A 114 1.74 -20.88 1.90
C ALA A 114 1.38 -22.30 1.43
N ASN A 115 0.42 -22.95 2.10
CA ASN A 115 0.01 -24.33 1.81
C ASN A 115 1.20 -25.31 1.73
N GLY A 116 2.20 -25.13 2.61
CA GLY A 116 3.43 -25.93 2.63
C GLY A 116 4.49 -25.56 1.59
N GLN A 117 4.22 -24.60 0.69
CA GLN A 117 5.16 -24.12 -0.32
C GLN A 117 5.92 -22.89 0.20
N LEU A 118 7.25 -22.85 -0.02
CA LEU A 118 8.07 -21.65 0.25
C LEU A 118 7.71 -20.55 -0.78
N CYS A 119 7.31 -19.39 -0.26
CA CYS A 119 6.91 -18.22 -1.06
C CYS A 119 7.89 -17.07 -0.98
N GLY A 120 8.88 -17.15 -0.09
CA GLY A 120 9.92 -16.14 0.07
C GLY A 120 10.56 -16.19 1.43
N THR A 121 11.53 -15.29 1.63
CA THR A 121 12.25 -15.13 2.90
C THR A 121 12.21 -13.67 3.33
N LEU A 122 11.92 -13.43 4.61
CA LEU A 122 11.94 -12.11 5.24
C LEU A 122 13.08 -11.99 6.21
N TYR A 123 13.60 -10.77 6.32
CA TYR A 123 14.53 -10.35 7.35
C TYR A 123 13.88 -9.24 8.15
N GLY A 124 13.62 -9.46 9.42
CA GLY A 124 12.92 -8.52 10.30
C GLY A 124 13.77 -8.10 11.50
N SER A 125 13.71 -6.81 11.87
CA SER A 125 14.42 -6.27 13.03
C SER A 125 13.48 -6.08 14.20
N SER A 126 13.70 -6.86 15.27
CA SER A 126 13.01 -6.71 16.55
C SER A 126 13.48 -5.51 17.37
N GLU A 127 14.63 -4.93 17.02
CA GLU A 127 15.15 -3.71 17.62
C GLU A 127 14.41 -2.48 17.09
N LEU A 128 14.29 -2.35 15.75
CA LEU A 128 13.65 -1.22 15.13
C LEU A 128 12.17 -1.07 15.50
N ILE A 129 11.44 -2.18 15.56
CA ILE A 129 10.01 -2.13 15.88
C ILE A 129 9.74 -1.65 17.32
N LYS A 130 10.74 -1.59 18.20
CA LYS A 130 10.61 -1.01 19.55
C LYS A 130 10.63 0.51 19.54
N ASN A 131 11.14 1.13 18.49
CA ASN A 131 11.09 2.58 18.34
C ASN A 131 9.64 3.02 18.09
N ARG A 132 9.15 4.01 18.87
CA ARG A 132 7.76 4.46 18.86
C ARG A 132 7.34 5.04 17.50
N ASP A 133 8.24 5.78 16.86
CA ASP A 133 7.95 6.44 15.59
C ASP A 133 7.90 5.42 14.44
N ILE A 134 8.77 4.39 14.49
CA ILE A 134 8.70 3.22 13.61
C ILE A 134 7.39 2.45 13.82
N GLN A 135 6.94 2.25 15.07
CA GLN A 135 5.64 1.61 15.35
C GLN A 135 4.48 2.39 14.74
N SER A 136 4.47 3.70 14.91
CA SER A 136 3.42 4.59 14.36
C SER A 136 3.40 4.54 12.82
N MET A 137 4.58 4.58 12.20
CA MET A 137 4.73 4.42 10.76
C MET A 137 4.20 3.06 10.29
N PHE A 138 4.55 1.99 11.01
CA PHE A 138 4.10 0.64 10.69
C PHE A 138 2.58 0.50 10.81
N ALA A 139 1.96 1.08 11.85
CA ALA A 139 0.50 1.08 12.02
C ALA A 139 -0.22 1.80 10.86
N ALA A 140 0.30 2.94 10.41
CA ALA A 140 -0.22 3.65 9.24
C ALA A 140 -0.11 2.78 7.96
N MET A 141 1.01 2.11 7.75
CA MET A 141 1.23 1.19 6.63
C MET A 141 0.27 -0.02 6.66
N GLN A 142 -0.04 -0.57 7.84
CA GLN A 142 -1.04 -1.64 7.96
C GLN A 142 -2.43 -1.18 7.48
N GLY A 143 -2.82 0.07 7.77
CA GLY A 143 -4.04 0.68 7.23
C GLY A 143 -4.07 0.63 5.71
N MET A 144 -3.01 1.10 5.06
CA MET A 144 -2.85 1.06 3.60
C MET A 144 -2.92 -0.37 3.05
N HIS A 145 -2.31 -1.36 3.70
CA HIS A 145 -2.38 -2.75 3.27
C HIS A 145 -3.79 -3.32 3.31
N ARG A 146 -4.60 -2.96 4.33
CA ARG A 146 -6.01 -3.39 4.38
C ARG A 146 -6.80 -2.84 3.19
N ILE A 147 -6.61 -1.56 2.88
CA ILE A 147 -7.25 -0.90 1.74
C ILE A 147 -6.84 -1.57 0.42
N THR A 148 -5.54 -1.72 0.17
CA THR A 148 -5.04 -2.36 -1.05
C THR A 148 -5.60 -3.78 -1.23
N ARG A 149 -5.67 -4.56 -0.15
CA ARG A 149 -6.23 -5.91 -0.16
C ARG A 149 -7.71 -5.92 -0.54
N SER A 150 -8.50 -4.98 -0.03
CA SER A 150 -9.91 -4.88 -0.39
C SER A 150 -10.10 -4.49 -1.86
N LEU A 151 -9.31 -3.53 -2.37
CA LEU A 151 -9.34 -3.18 -3.79
C LEU A 151 -8.98 -4.36 -4.70
N MET A 152 -8.08 -5.24 -4.25
CA MET A 152 -7.66 -6.44 -4.98
C MET A 152 -8.59 -7.65 -4.78
N ALA A 153 -9.61 -7.55 -3.94
CA ALA A 153 -10.49 -8.66 -3.57
C ALA A 153 -11.09 -9.40 -4.76
N GLY A 154 -11.54 -8.68 -5.78
CA GLY A 154 -12.07 -9.26 -7.01
C GLY A 154 -11.06 -10.06 -7.85
N MET A 155 -9.75 -9.83 -7.65
CA MET A 155 -8.68 -10.52 -8.38
C MET A 155 -8.10 -11.72 -7.61
N VAL A 156 -8.47 -11.90 -6.34
CA VAL A 156 -7.95 -12.97 -5.47
C VAL A 156 -8.01 -14.37 -6.09
N PRO A 157 -9.11 -14.78 -6.77
CA PRO A 157 -9.16 -16.12 -7.41
C PRO A 157 -8.12 -16.33 -8.49
N MET A 158 -7.60 -15.26 -9.09
CA MET A 158 -6.60 -15.31 -10.17
C MET A 158 -5.15 -15.32 -9.65
N LEU A 159 -4.97 -15.05 -8.34
CA LEU A 159 -3.64 -14.97 -7.73
C LEU A 159 -3.14 -16.36 -7.31
N SER A 160 -1.85 -16.61 -7.52
CA SER A 160 -1.17 -17.81 -7.00
C SER A 160 -1.18 -17.84 -5.46
N ALA A 161 -0.91 -19.00 -4.86
CA ALA A 161 -0.81 -19.13 -3.39
C ALA A 161 0.23 -18.16 -2.81
N CYS A 162 1.39 -18.02 -3.45
CA CYS A 162 2.45 -17.12 -3.00
C CYS A 162 2.07 -15.62 -3.14
N GLN A 163 1.38 -15.23 -4.22
CA GLN A 163 0.87 -13.86 -4.37
C GLN A 163 -0.15 -13.51 -3.29
N ARG A 164 -1.05 -14.46 -2.96
CA ARG A 164 -2.01 -14.30 -1.86
C ARG A 164 -1.32 -14.25 -0.50
N ALA A 165 -0.26 -15.05 -0.28
CA ALA A 165 0.52 -15.03 0.94
C ALA A 165 1.23 -13.67 1.12
N ASN A 166 1.83 -13.12 0.05
CA ASN A 166 2.45 -11.80 0.07
C ASN A 166 1.43 -10.69 0.40
N ALA A 167 0.20 -10.78 -0.11
CA ALA A 167 -0.87 -9.84 0.24
C ALA A 167 -1.28 -9.92 1.72
N ARG A 168 -1.02 -11.03 2.40
CA ARG A 168 -1.26 -11.22 3.85
C ARG A 168 -0.04 -10.96 4.73
N LEU A 169 1.10 -10.64 4.12
CA LEU A 169 2.35 -10.49 4.85
C LEU A 169 2.24 -9.46 5.99
N ALA A 170 1.56 -8.33 5.72
CA ALA A 170 1.36 -7.28 6.73
C ALA A 170 0.64 -7.77 8.00
N ASP A 171 -0.19 -8.81 7.91
CA ASP A 171 -0.88 -9.40 9.07
C ASP A 171 0.03 -10.30 9.91
N LEU A 172 1.14 -10.75 9.33
CA LEU A 172 2.05 -11.74 9.93
C LEU A 172 3.32 -11.11 10.53
N VAL A 173 3.64 -9.88 10.14
CA VAL A 173 4.92 -9.23 10.49
C VAL A 173 5.03 -8.82 11.97
N ASP A 174 3.94 -8.80 12.74
CA ASP A 174 4.02 -8.56 14.20
C ASP A 174 5.00 -9.52 14.90
N SER A 175 5.15 -10.74 14.37
CA SER A 175 6.06 -11.76 14.90
C SER A 175 7.50 -11.63 14.38
N SER A 176 7.74 -10.93 13.28
CA SER A 176 9.07 -10.80 12.65
C SER A 176 9.78 -9.49 13.00
N GLY A 177 9.06 -8.50 13.54
CA GLY A 177 9.55 -7.14 13.72
C GLY A 177 9.47 -6.32 12.44
N PHE A 178 10.18 -5.19 12.39
CA PHE A 178 10.19 -4.32 11.20
C PHE A 178 10.87 -5.01 10.02
N VAL A 179 10.17 -5.12 8.88
CA VAL A 179 10.68 -5.80 7.68
C VAL A 179 11.78 -4.99 7.03
N MET A 180 12.98 -5.56 7.00
CA MET A 180 14.21 -4.93 6.48
C MET A 180 14.58 -5.40 5.08
N ARG A 181 14.27 -6.65 4.73
CA ARG A 181 14.52 -7.24 3.41
C ARG A 181 13.48 -8.32 3.13
N VAL A 182 13.04 -8.38 1.88
CA VAL A 182 12.18 -9.44 1.35
C VAL A 182 12.84 -10.03 0.11
N ILE A 183 12.94 -11.37 0.09
CA ILE A 183 13.42 -12.15 -1.06
C ILE A 183 12.27 -13.05 -1.50
N ASP A 184 11.94 -13.08 -2.79
CA ASP A 184 10.88 -13.93 -3.32
C ASP A 184 11.31 -15.41 -3.45
N ASP A 185 10.39 -16.25 -3.93
CA ASP A 185 10.63 -17.69 -4.17
C ASP A 185 11.64 -17.97 -5.29
N GLN A 186 11.98 -16.96 -6.11
CA GLN A 186 13.01 -17.03 -7.15
C GLN A 186 14.38 -16.52 -6.69
N GLY A 187 14.48 -16.11 -5.40
CA GLY A 187 15.70 -15.54 -4.84
C GLY A 187 15.95 -14.09 -5.23
N ARG A 188 14.97 -13.40 -5.82
CA ARG A 188 15.09 -11.99 -6.18
C ARG A 188 14.76 -11.12 -4.97
N ARG A 189 15.51 -10.05 -4.79
CA ARG A 189 15.28 -9.07 -3.75
C ARG A 189 14.10 -8.18 -4.14
N VAL A 190 12.99 -8.30 -3.43
CA VAL A 190 11.74 -7.55 -3.68
C VAL A 190 11.77 -6.21 -2.97
N LEU A 191 12.38 -6.17 -1.78
CA LEU A 191 12.54 -4.97 -0.96
C LEU A 191 13.81 -5.10 -0.14
N GLU A 192 14.55 -4.01 -0.01
CA GLU A 192 15.65 -3.89 0.93
C GLU A 192 15.73 -2.50 1.52
N VAL A 193 15.79 -2.40 2.83
CA VAL A 193 16.09 -1.15 3.55
C VAL A 193 17.59 -0.87 3.41
N ILE A 194 17.91 0.30 2.90
CA ILE A 194 19.29 0.76 2.66
C ILE A 194 19.81 1.54 3.87
N SER A 195 18.98 2.44 4.40
CA SER A 195 19.32 3.25 5.57
C SER A 195 18.08 3.54 6.44
N VAL A 196 18.33 3.78 7.72
CA VAL A 196 17.32 4.24 8.69
C VAL A 196 17.91 5.39 9.49
N ASP A 197 17.25 6.54 9.46
CA ASP A 197 17.56 7.69 10.28
C ASP A 197 16.35 8.03 11.17
N ILE A 198 16.54 8.01 12.48
CA ILE A 198 15.49 8.23 13.48
C ILE A 198 15.52 9.64 14.09
N ASN A 199 16.35 10.53 13.58
CA ASN A 199 16.55 11.87 14.11
C ASN A 199 16.48 12.96 13.01
N VAL A 200 15.69 12.73 11.99
CA VAL A 200 15.49 13.69 10.90
C VAL A 200 14.53 14.78 11.38
N GLN A 201 14.71 16.00 10.89
CA GLN A 201 13.75 17.09 11.07
C GLN A 201 13.19 17.48 9.71
N MET A 202 11.88 17.44 9.58
CA MET A 202 11.16 17.88 8.39
C MET A 202 10.39 19.18 8.72
N ASP A 203 10.19 20.00 7.70
CA ASP A 203 9.37 21.18 7.82
C ASP A 203 7.92 20.80 8.16
N ALA A 204 7.20 21.65 8.89
CA ALA A 204 5.86 21.35 9.37
C ALA A 204 4.84 21.07 8.23
N ASP A 205 5.06 21.64 7.06
CA ASP A 205 4.23 21.48 5.87
C ASP A 205 4.64 20.30 4.98
N PHE A 206 5.75 19.61 5.30
CA PHE A 206 6.21 18.45 4.53
C PHE A 206 5.15 17.35 4.41
N TYR A 207 4.34 17.19 5.46
CA TYR A 207 3.24 16.22 5.50
C TYR A 207 1.88 16.84 5.17
N ALA A 208 1.85 18.05 4.64
CA ALA A 208 0.62 18.68 4.18
C ALA A 208 0.30 18.29 2.73
N LEU A 209 -0.99 18.24 2.41
CA LEU A 209 -1.41 18.12 1.01
C LEU A 209 -1.15 19.44 0.28
N PRO A 210 -0.70 19.44 -0.98
CA PRO A 210 -0.45 20.63 -1.75
C PRO A 210 -1.73 21.46 -1.89
N PRO A 211 -1.68 22.77 -1.62
CA PRO A 211 -2.84 23.62 -1.81
C PRO A 211 -3.21 23.76 -3.28
N GLY A 212 -4.51 23.87 -3.57
CA GLY A 212 -5.01 24.15 -4.91
C GLY A 212 -5.12 22.95 -5.85
N MET A 213 -4.66 21.75 -5.45
CA MET A 213 -4.86 20.54 -6.22
C MET A 213 -6.28 19.98 -6.02
N LYS A 214 -6.84 19.38 -7.09
CA LYS A 214 -8.15 18.73 -7.03
C LYS A 214 -8.04 17.44 -6.23
N VAL A 215 -8.86 17.30 -5.17
CA VAL A 215 -9.01 16.01 -4.46
C VAL A 215 -10.16 15.24 -5.10
N VAL A 216 -9.91 13.98 -5.46
CA VAL A 216 -10.88 13.06 -6.07
C VAL A 216 -10.88 11.78 -5.25
N ASP A 217 -12.06 11.31 -4.84
CA ASP A 217 -12.17 10.03 -4.15
C ASP A 217 -12.00 8.85 -5.13
N MET A 218 -11.30 7.80 -4.69
CA MET A 218 -11.03 6.60 -5.51
C MET A 218 -12.33 5.98 -6.01
N ASP A 219 -13.34 5.88 -5.18
CA ASP A 219 -14.65 5.32 -5.53
C ASP A 219 -15.35 6.11 -6.62
N GLU A 220 -15.25 7.44 -6.59
CA GLU A 220 -15.77 8.30 -7.66
C GLU A 220 -15.01 8.05 -8.95
N LYS A 221 -13.68 7.98 -8.88
CA LYS A 221 -12.81 7.70 -10.03
C LYS A 221 -13.09 6.34 -10.65
N MET A 222 -13.25 5.31 -9.83
CA MET A 222 -13.56 3.95 -10.28
C MET A 222 -14.94 3.87 -10.93
N ARG A 223 -15.95 4.58 -10.39
CA ARG A 223 -17.27 4.69 -10.99
C ARG A 223 -17.22 5.40 -12.36
N GLU A 224 -16.42 6.45 -12.47
CA GLU A 224 -16.22 7.17 -13.73
C GLU A 224 -15.55 6.27 -14.78
N ILE A 225 -14.47 5.59 -14.43
CA ILE A 225 -13.76 4.64 -15.31
C ILE A 225 -14.70 3.51 -15.75
N SER A 226 -15.48 2.95 -14.82
CA SER A 226 -16.46 1.90 -15.12
C SER A 226 -17.52 2.37 -16.11
N LYS A 227 -18.08 3.58 -15.93
CA LYS A 227 -19.04 4.17 -16.88
C LYS A 227 -18.41 4.40 -18.25
N GLN A 228 -17.20 4.93 -18.29
CA GLN A 228 -16.47 5.13 -19.56
C GLN A 228 -16.18 3.79 -20.26
N GLY A 229 -15.72 2.79 -19.51
CA GLY A 229 -15.49 1.43 -20.01
C GLY A 229 -16.77 0.81 -20.59
N GLN A 230 -17.88 0.91 -19.87
CA GLN A 230 -19.19 0.44 -20.37
C GLN A 230 -19.60 1.15 -21.66
N GLN A 231 -19.42 2.48 -21.75
CA GLN A 231 -19.75 3.23 -22.95
C GLN A 231 -18.87 2.84 -24.15
N ILE A 232 -17.58 2.56 -23.92
CA ILE A 232 -16.65 2.11 -24.95
C ILE A 232 -17.06 0.70 -25.44
N LEU A 233 -17.36 -0.20 -24.51
CA LEU A 233 -17.83 -1.56 -24.84
C LEU A 233 -19.12 -1.52 -25.63
N LEU A 234 -20.11 -0.74 -25.24
CA LEU A 234 -21.41 -0.62 -25.93
C LEU A 234 -21.29 -0.04 -27.34
N LYS A 235 -20.25 0.76 -27.60
CA LYS A 235 -19.99 1.34 -28.93
C LYS A 235 -19.25 0.40 -29.88
N LYS A 236 -18.65 -0.70 -29.37
CA LYS A 236 -17.93 -1.65 -30.24
C LYS A 236 -18.90 -2.52 -31.05
N PRO A 237 -18.65 -2.68 -32.35
CA PRO A 237 -19.38 -3.65 -33.15
C PRO A 237 -19.24 -5.05 -32.56
N GLY A 238 -20.30 -5.79 -32.42
CA GLY A 238 -20.31 -7.14 -31.81
C GLY A 238 -20.69 -7.18 -30.33
N THR A 239 -20.43 -6.13 -29.52
CA THR A 239 -20.83 -6.13 -28.09
C THR A 239 -22.35 -6.13 -27.93
N GLN A 240 -23.07 -5.40 -28.76
CA GLN A 240 -24.55 -5.39 -28.74
C GLN A 240 -25.14 -6.74 -29.11
N GLU A 241 -24.52 -7.44 -30.06
CA GLU A 241 -24.90 -8.81 -30.44
C GLU A 241 -24.66 -9.80 -29.30
N MET A 242 -23.49 -9.72 -28.65
CA MET A 242 -23.17 -10.54 -27.49
C MET A 242 -24.14 -10.30 -26.32
N ILE A 243 -24.50 -9.05 -26.03
CA ILE A 243 -25.49 -8.72 -24.99
C ILE A 243 -26.86 -9.33 -25.32
N LYS A 244 -27.29 -9.28 -26.59
CA LYS A 244 -28.53 -9.94 -27.02
C LYS A 244 -28.47 -11.45 -26.85
N GLN A 245 -27.34 -12.08 -27.18
CA GLN A 245 -27.16 -13.51 -27.03
C GLN A 245 -27.18 -13.93 -25.54
N ILE A 246 -26.53 -13.16 -24.65
CA ILE A 246 -26.59 -13.39 -23.20
C ILE A 246 -28.02 -13.27 -22.66
N GLN A 247 -28.78 -12.26 -23.12
CA GLN A 247 -30.18 -12.10 -22.73
C GLN A 247 -31.06 -13.26 -23.23
N GLN A 248 -30.79 -13.77 -24.44
CA GLN A 248 -31.52 -14.90 -25.01
C GLN A 248 -31.16 -16.26 -24.36
N SER A 249 -29.93 -16.42 -23.86
CA SER A 249 -29.49 -17.62 -23.12
C SER A 249 -29.89 -17.64 -21.63
N GLY A 250 -30.73 -16.69 -21.18
CA GLY A 250 -31.14 -16.63 -19.79
C GLY A 250 -30.07 -16.14 -18.81
N GLY A 251 -29.01 -15.49 -19.32
CA GLY A 251 -27.90 -14.95 -18.51
C GLY A 251 -26.71 -15.91 -18.40
N GLU A 252 -26.75 -17.10 -18.98
CA GLU A 252 -25.63 -18.02 -19.01
C GLU A 252 -24.66 -17.67 -20.14
N MET A 253 -23.37 -17.53 -19.80
CA MET A 253 -22.30 -17.34 -20.79
C MET A 253 -21.84 -18.68 -21.32
N THR A 254 -21.94 -18.88 -22.65
CA THR A 254 -21.35 -20.06 -23.28
C THR A 254 -19.83 -19.94 -23.36
N PRO A 255 -19.09 -21.07 -23.49
CA PRO A 255 -17.62 -21.04 -23.64
C PRO A 255 -17.16 -20.16 -24.83
N GLU A 256 -17.92 -20.14 -25.92
CA GLU A 256 -17.63 -19.30 -27.09
C GLU A 256 -17.77 -17.81 -26.78
N MET A 257 -18.78 -17.44 -25.99
CA MET A 257 -18.96 -16.04 -25.54
C MET A 257 -17.85 -15.60 -24.57
N GLN A 258 -17.37 -16.52 -23.71
CA GLN A 258 -16.23 -16.25 -22.84
C GLN A 258 -14.96 -16.00 -23.64
N GLN A 259 -14.73 -16.78 -24.68
CA GLN A 259 -13.57 -16.61 -25.56
C GLN A 259 -13.64 -15.31 -26.36
N GLN A 260 -14.80 -14.94 -26.91
CA GLN A 260 -14.99 -13.66 -27.60
C GLN A 260 -14.77 -12.45 -26.66
N LEU A 261 -15.19 -12.56 -25.41
CA LEU A 261 -14.96 -11.52 -24.41
C LEU A 261 -13.46 -11.37 -24.10
N GLN A 262 -12.75 -12.50 -24.01
CA GLN A 262 -11.31 -12.54 -23.74
C GLN A 262 -10.53 -11.92 -24.91
N ASP A 263 -10.84 -12.28 -26.13
CA ASP A 263 -10.23 -11.72 -27.34
C ASP A 263 -10.48 -10.21 -27.47
N MET A 264 -11.68 -9.76 -27.09
CA MET A 264 -12.04 -8.34 -27.09
C MET A 264 -11.25 -7.55 -26.01
N MET A 265 -11.04 -8.14 -24.84
CA MET A 265 -10.24 -7.53 -23.77
C MET A 265 -8.77 -7.44 -24.17
N GLU A 266 -8.23 -8.45 -24.80
CA GLU A 266 -6.85 -8.46 -25.30
C GLU A 266 -6.61 -7.39 -26.38
N GLN A 267 -7.56 -7.22 -27.31
CA GLN A 267 -7.52 -6.13 -28.30
C GLN A 267 -7.58 -4.74 -27.65
N LEU A 268 -8.34 -4.58 -26.56
CA LEU A 268 -8.38 -3.32 -25.82
C LEU A 268 -7.05 -3.01 -25.15
N GLN A 269 -6.38 -4.00 -24.54
CA GLN A 269 -5.06 -3.83 -23.94
C GLN A 269 -4.01 -3.44 -24.98
N GLN A 270 -4.02 -4.06 -26.15
CA GLN A 270 -3.10 -3.72 -27.24
C GLN A 270 -3.32 -2.29 -27.79
N GLN A 271 -4.54 -1.78 -27.79
CA GLN A 271 -4.83 -0.41 -28.21
C GLN A 271 -4.43 0.66 -27.18
N GLN A 272 -4.34 0.30 -25.90
CA GLN A 272 -3.89 1.22 -24.84
C GLN A 272 -2.35 1.27 -24.72
N ALA A 273 -1.65 0.31 -25.32
CA ALA A 273 -0.18 0.24 -25.30
C ALA A 273 0.48 1.00 -26.45
N GLN A 274 -0.30 1.58 -27.37
CA GLN A 274 0.18 2.45 -28.48
C GLN A 274 -0.11 3.93 -28.17
#